data_76abff4a69ad7d8cf42d1d6834a0f5e7
#
_entry.id   76abff4a69ad7d8cf42d1d6834a0f5e7
#
_cell.length_a   1.000
_cell.length_b   1.000
_cell.length_c   1.000
_cell.angle_alpha   90.00
_cell.angle_beta   90.00
_cell.angle_gamma   90.00
#
_symmetry.space_group_name_H-M   'P 1'
#
loop_
_entity.id
_entity.type
_entity.pdbx_description
1 polymer ?
#
loop_
_entity_poly.entity_id
_entity_poly.type
_entity_poly.pdbx_seq_one_letter_code
_entity_poly.pdbx_strand_id
1 'polypeptide(L)'
;LDYYGLMHRTQRLIAIASVVAGLIPFGSAQAVAPAPVTNSDLNAGLMYQILVAEMSAFNGDETNAFSLTLDAARRANSPRLYERAVELALRVRSADFALEAARAWQRGFPSSKDANRYILQILIGTNRLSELTEPLKRELQGLSGKDRVGTINVLPRYFQRVTDKALAAAVLEQALAADLPTTLYGPAAWSAVGVMRIGAGNLPGALEAAQRGAALDANAEEPAVLALNLMDAKAPAAEAIVRKYLTGNALPEIRMGYGRALIGAQRFAAALTQMQLINTQKPDFADAWLVRGSLEIQDKGPAAAEKSLKQYLSLLPAEQDPNDETETGRGAVQAYLLLAQIAELNGKPDEANALLQRIKSPQDALRVTVRRATLMARQGKLDEARAAIRNAPERQADDARTKLATEIQLLRDYKQMSEAYTLLTTAVQTYPDDNT
;
A
#
# COMPACT_ATOMS: atom_id res chain seq x y z
N LEU A 1 -8.10 -3.57 4.48
CA LEU A 1 -7.63 -4.07 3.19
C LEU A 1 -7.01 -2.89 2.45
N ASP A 2 -5.69 -2.71 2.68
CA ASP A 2 -4.97 -1.55 2.18
C ASP A 2 -4.71 -1.66 0.66
N TYR A 3 -5.53 -0.99 -0.11
CA TYR A 3 -5.32 -0.74 -1.54
C TYR A 3 -3.94 -0.09 -1.84
N TYR A 4 -3.40 0.67 -0.88
CA TYR A 4 -2.08 1.31 -0.99
C TYR A 4 -0.89 0.32 -1.05
N GLY A 5 -1.05 -0.89 -0.58
CA GLY A 5 -0.04 -1.95 -0.70
C GLY A 5 0.18 -2.44 -2.13
N LEU A 6 -0.84 -2.36 -2.98
CA LEU A 6 -0.75 -2.84 -4.37
C LEU A 6 0.05 -1.86 -5.27
N MET A 7 -0.09 -0.55 -5.06
CA MET A 7 0.64 0.45 -5.85
C MET A 7 2.14 0.56 -5.50
N HIS A 8 2.53 0.21 -4.27
CA HIS A 8 3.96 0.23 -3.90
C HIS A 8 4.78 -0.91 -4.49
N ARG A 9 4.16 -2.03 -4.88
CA ARG A 9 4.87 -3.15 -5.53
C ARG A 9 5.29 -2.86 -6.98
N THR A 10 4.54 -2.08 -7.72
CA THR A 10 4.90 -1.72 -9.10
C THR A 10 6.07 -0.74 -9.19
N GLN A 11 6.32 0.06 -8.15
CA GLN A 11 7.47 0.97 -8.11
C GLN A 11 8.78 0.32 -7.65
N ARG A 12 8.75 -0.84 -6.98
CA ARG A 12 9.97 -1.53 -6.52
C ARG A 12 10.60 -2.48 -7.56
N LEU A 13 9.92 -2.79 -8.66
CA LEU A 13 10.44 -3.67 -9.71
C LEU A 13 11.33 -2.98 -10.75
N ILE A 14 11.58 -1.67 -10.65
CA ILE A 14 12.45 -0.92 -11.61
C ILE A 14 13.87 -0.71 -11.06
N ALA A 15 14.22 -1.20 -9.89
CA ALA A 15 15.51 -0.91 -9.25
C ALA A 15 16.52 -2.07 -9.21
N ILE A 16 16.34 -3.15 -9.98
CA ILE A 16 17.35 -4.22 -10.07
C ILE A 16 17.56 -4.57 -11.55
N ALA A 17 18.40 -3.83 -12.23
CA ALA A 17 19.13 -4.32 -13.38
C ALA A 17 20.38 -3.46 -13.62
N SER A 18 21.50 -4.15 -13.72
CA SER A 18 22.76 -3.71 -14.36
C SER A 18 23.90 -3.32 -13.45
N VAL A 19 24.59 -4.29 -12.91
CA VAL A 19 26.05 -4.26 -12.83
C VAL A 19 26.57 -5.28 -13.85
N VAL A 20 26.89 -4.82 -15.05
CA VAL A 20 27.75 -5.54 -15.97
C VAL A 20 29.03 -4.73 -16.10
N ALA A 21 30.10 -5.27 -15.55
CA ALA A 21 31.45 -4.76 -15.74
C ALA A 21 31.87 -5.00 -17.20
N GLY A 22 31.79 -3.94 -18.02
CA GLY A 22 32.37 -3.88 -19.36
C GLY A 22 33.64 -3.06 -19.34
N LEU A 23 34.76 -3.68 -19.63
CA LEU A 23 36.05 -3.04 -19.93
C LEU A 23 35.88 -2.00 -21.04
N ILE A 24 36.03 -0.72 -20.72
CA ILE A 24 36.11 0.37 -21.70
C ILE A 24 37.59 0.72 -21.88
N PRO A 25 38.09 0.77 -23.13
CA PRO A 25 39.49 1.16 -23.38
C PRO A 25 39.70 2.64 -23.02
N PHE A 26 40.86 2.94 -22.44
CA PHE A 26 41.33 4.29 -22.19
C PHE A 26 41.39 5.12 -23.48
N GLY A 27 40.30 5.84 -23.76
CA GLY A 27 40.31 6.94 -24.67
C GLY A 27 40.82 8.18 -23.94
N SER A 28 41.76 8.90 -24.55
CA SER A 28 42.33 10.13 -24.07
C SER A 28 41.24 11.10 -23.58
N ALA A 29 41.20 11.37 -22.27
CA ALA A 29 40.38 12.39 -21.69
C ALA A 29 40.82 13.76 -22.25
N GLN A 30 40.06 14.29 -23.20
CA GLN A 30 40.10 15.71 -23.52
C GLN A 30 39.62 16.43 -22.24
N ALA A 31 40.51 17.25 -21.67
CA ALA A 31 40.18 18.14 -20.58
C ALA A 31 39.01 19.04 -21.03
N VAL A 32 37.82 18.77 -20.52
CA VAL A 32 36.69 19.70 -20.66
C VAL A 32 37.11 20.97 -19.97
N ALA A 33 37.25 22.03 -20.74
CA ALA A 33 37.55 23.37 -20.20
C ALA A 33 36.54 23.66 -19.09
N PRO A 34 36.96 24.11 -17.90
CA PRO A 34 36.06 24.47 -16.84
C PRO A 34 35.04 25.48 -17.38
N ALA A 35 33.74 25.21 -17.15
CA ALA A 35 32.69 26.14 -17.54
C ALA A 35 33.05 27.54 -17.02
N PRO A 36 32.88 28.62 -17.82
CA PRO A 36 33.22 29.94 -17.38
C PRO A 36 32.49 30.24 -16.07
N VAL A 37 33.25 30.60 -15.04
CA VAL A 37 32.71 31.02 -13.75
C VAL A 37 31.91 32.29 -14.04
N THR A 38 30.57 32.15 -14.08
CA THR A 38 29.67 33.29 -14.13
C THR A 38 29.87 34.06 -12.83
N ASN A 39 30.35 35.30 -12.93
CA ASN A 39 30.44 36.16 -11.76
C ASN A 39 29.06 36.22 -11.09
N SER A 40 29.03 36.00 -9.78
CA SER A 40 27.83 36.17 -8.97
C SER A 40 27.34 37.63 -9.12
N ASP A 41 26.03 37.84 -9.27
CA ASP A 41 25.38 39.15 -9.21
C ASP A 41 25.52 39.81 -7.82
N LEU A 42 26.27 39.19 -6.93
CA LEU A 42 26.55 39.63 -5.58
C LEU A 42 27.43 40.87 -5.59
N ASN A 43 26.83 42.03 -5.34
CA ASN A 43 27.54 43.28 -5.08
C ASN A 43 27.68 43.50 -3.55
N ALA A 44 28.53 44.47 -3.16
CA ALA A 44 28.81 44.76 -1.77
C ALA A 44 27.56 45.10 -0.95
N GLY A 45 26.58 45.79 -1.53
CA GLY A 45 25.31 46.12 -0.86
C GLY A 45 24.44 44.90 -0.63
N LEU A 46 24.32 44.01 -1.62
CA LEU A 46 23.58 42.75 -1.49
C LEU A 46 24.26 41.82 -0.50
N MET A 47 25.57 41.70 -0.52
CA MET A 47 26.34 40.92 0.45
C MET A 47 26.11 41.41 1.88
N TYR A 48 26.18 42.73 2.09
CA TYR A 48 25.91 43.35 3.40
C TYR A 48 24.49 43.04 3.85
N GLN A 49 23.49 43.19 2.99
CA GLN A 49 22.08 42.89 3.31
C GLN A 49 21.88 41.44 3.73
N ILE A 50 22.50 40.49 3.01
CA ILE A 50 22.43 39.06 3.34
C ILE A 50 23.09 38.78 4.69
N LEU A 51 24.27 39.38 4.97
CA LEU A 51 24.94 39.23 6.26
C LEU A 51 24.08 39.77 7.40
N VAL A 52 23.45 40.94 7.26
CA VAL A 52 22.54 41.49 8.27
C VAL A 52 21.33 40.59 8.46
N ALA A 53 20.76 40.04 7.39
CA ALA A 53 19.66 39.11 7.44
C ALA A 53 20.01 37.82 8.25
N GLU A 54 21.18 37.22 7.96
CA GLU A 54 21.63 36.03 8.69
C GLU A 54 21.98 36.33 10.17
N MET A 55 22.56 37.51 10.46
CA MET A 55 22.79 37.95 11.83
C MET A 55 21.46 38.15 12.58
N SER A 56 20.44 38.75 11.95
CA SER A 56 19.10 38.88 12.52
C SER A 56 18.49 37.52 12.81
N ALA A 57 18.60 36.57 11.88
CA ALA A 57 18.13 35.20 12.08
C ALA A 57 18.83 34.47 13.24
N PHE A 58 20.16 34.68 13.37
CA PHE A 58 20.95 34.13 14.46
C PHE A 58 20.55 34.72 15.83
N ASN A 59 20.24 36.02 15.86
CA ASN A 59 19.80 36.73 17.08
C ASN A 59 18.31 36.50 17.43
N GLY A 60 17.58 35.68 16.67
CA GLY A 60 16.17 35.38 16.91
C GLY A 60 15.20 36.44 16.36
N ASP A 61 15.68 37.46 15.61
CA ASP A 61 14.83 38.42 14.88
C ASP A 61 14.54 37.88 13.47
N GLU A 62 13.81 36.77 13.43
CA GLU A 62 13.52 36.04 12.19
C GLU A 62 12.60 36.83 11.25
N THR A 63 11.75 37.72 11.79
CA THR A 63 10.86 38.58 10.98
C THR A 63 11.65 39.56 10.16
N ASN A 64 12.64 40.23 10.76
CA ASN A 64 13.55 41.15 10.05
C ASN A 64 14.42 40.37 9.07
N ALA A 65 14.96 39.21 9.50
CA ALA A 65 15.74 38.33 8.63
C ALA A 65 14.94 37.89 7.38
N PHE A 66 13.66 37.53 7.54
CA PHE A 66 12.75 37.22 6.43
C PHE A 66 12.62 38.40 5.46
N SER A 67 12.32 39.58 5.97
CA SER A 67 12.08 40.78 5.17
C SER A 67 13.33 41.17 4.33
N LEU A 68 14.49 41.15 4.97
CA LEU A 68 15.77 41.44 4.32
C LEU A 68 16.14 40.38 3.28
N THR A 69 15.92 39.11 3.61
CA THR A 69 16.23 38.00 2.68
C THR A 69 15.30 38.01 1.46
N LEU A 70 14.00 38.27 1.67
CA LEU A 70 13.03 38.33 0.55
C LEU A 70 13.31 39.54 -0.37
N ASP A 71 13.71 40.68 0.18
CA ASP A 71 14.12 41.84 -0.63
C ASP A 71 15.42 41.54 -1.41
N ALA A 72 16.42 40.94 -0.76
CA ALA A 72 17.62 40.44 -1.41
C ALA A 72 17.33 39.46 -2.55
N ALA A 73 16.40 38.51 -2.30
CA ALA A 73 15.95 37.53 -3.29
C ALA A 73 15.33 38.20 -4.54
N ARG A 74 14.50 39.22 -4.34
CA ARG A 74 13.88 40.00 -5.42
C ARG A 74 14.92 40.77 -6.23
N ARG A 75 15.89 41.39 -5.56
CA ARG A 75 16.95 42.17 -6.24
C ARG A 75 17.91 41.30 -7.01
N ALA A 76 18.36 40.20 -6.40
CA ALA A 76 19.31 39.28 -7.03
C ALA A 76 18.64 38.28 -7.99
N ASN A 77 17.31 38.23 -8.04
CA ASN A 77 16.52 37.21 -8.74
C ASN A 77 17.12 35.81 -8.53
N SER A 78 17.35 35.43 -7.24
CA SER A 78 18.07 34.21 -6.86
C SER A 78 17.12 33.18 -6.27
N PRO A 79 16.96 31.98 -6.90
CA PRO A 79 16.14 30.91 -6.35
C PRO A 79 16.52 30.51 -4.91
N ARG A 80 17.83 30.49 -4.62
CA ARG A 80 18.34 30.13 -3.29
C ARG A 80 17.92 31.12 -2.19
N LEU A 81 17.88 32.41 -2.52
CA LEU A 81 17.45 33.43 -1.57
C LEU A 81 15.95 33.42 -1.36
N TYR A 82 15.16 33.09 -2.39
CA TYR A 82 13.71 32.84 -2.22
C TYR A 82 13.45 31.63 -1.34
N GLU A 83 14.16 30.54 -1.56
CA GLU A 83 14.06 29.33 -0.72
C GLU A 83 14.39 29.67 0.73
N ARG A 84 15.52 30.41 0.94
CA ARG A 84 15.91 30.84 2.28
C ARG A 84 14.85 31.72 2.96
N ALA A 85 14.19 32.60 2.23
CA ALA A 85 13.09 33.42 2.75
C ALA A 85 11.89 32.56 3.16
N VAL A 86 11.54 31.53 2.38
CA VAL A 86 10.49 30.56 2.74
C VAL A 86 10.86 29.82 4.03
N GLU A 87 12.10 29.35 4.15
CA GLU A 87 12.58 28.64 5.37
C GLU A 87 12.48 29.53 6.62
N LEU A 88 12.92 30.79 6.53
CA LEU A 88 12.83 31.74 7.62
C LEU A 88 11.38 31.98 8.04
N ALA A 89 10.48 32.16 7.07
CA ALA A 89 9.05 32.32 7.35
C ALA A 89 8.43 31.09 8.00
N LEU A 90 8.85 29.88 7.62
CA LEU A 90 8.39 28.62 8.25
C LEU A 90 8.91 28.47 9.68
N ARG A 91 10.13 28.97 10.00
CA ARG A 91 10.65 28.97 11.38
C ARG A 91 9.78 29.82 12.30
N VAL A 92 9.37 31.02 11.88
CA VAL A 92 8.44 31.88 12.65
C VAL A 92 7.01 31.37 12.61
N ARG A 93 6.77 30.22 12.00
CA ARG A 93 5.44 29.63 11.82
C ARG A 93 4.44 30.57 11.14
N SER A 94 4.92 31.47 10.29
CA SER A 94 4.08 32.37 9.52
C SER A 94 3.83 31.79 8.13
N ALA A 95 2.69 31.15 7.97
CA ALA A 95 2.27 30.59 6.68
C ALA A 95 2.06 31.68 5.61
N ASP A 96 1.62 32.89 6.01
CA ASP A 96 1.41 33.99 5.08
C ASP A 96 2.74 34.54 4.53
N PHE A 97 3.74 34.71 5.38
CA PHE A 97 5.09 35.10 4.92
C PHE A 97 5.71 34.01 4.04
N ALA A 98 5.59 32.75 4.42
CA ALA A 98 6.09 31.66 3.60
C ALA A 98 5.41 31.60 2.22
N LEU A 99 4.10 31.82 2.17
CA LEU A 99 3.34 31.88 0.93
C LEU A 99 3.71 33.10 0.09
N GLU A 100 3.95 34.25 0.71
CA GLU A 100 4.43 35.47 0.04
C GLU A 100 5.78 35.20 -0.68
N ALA A 101 6.75 34.64 0.06
CA ALA A 101 8.07 34.31 -0.51
C ALA A 101 7.97 33.26 -1.63
N ALA A 102 7.22 32.19 -1.42
CA ALA A 102 7.04 31.14 -2.42
C ALA A 102 6.34 31.67 -3.69
N ARG A 103 5.34 32.54 -3.55
CA ARG A 103 4.70 33.24 -4.69
C ARG A 103 5.61 34.22 -5.38
N ALA A 104 6.44 34.93 -4.62
CA ALA A 104 7.45 35.81 -5.20
C ALA A 104 8.48 35.01 -6.02
N TRP A 105 8.91 33.85 -5.46
CA TRP A 105 9.75 32.90 -6.18
C TRP A 105 9.10 32.42 -7.48
N GLN A 106 7.83 31.99 -7.42
CA GLN A 106 7.09 31.53 -8.59
C GLN A 106 6.94 32.62 -9.67
N ARG A 107 6.80 33.88 -9.28
CA ARG A 107 6.77 35.01 -10.24
C ARG A 107 8.11 35.24 -10.92
N GLY A 108 9.22 35.16 -10.17
CA GLY A 108 10.58 35.29 -10.71
C GLY A 108 11.01 34.10 -11.58
N PHE A 109 10.53 32.92 -11.23
CA PHE A 109 10.85 31.66 -11.89
C PHE A 109 9.56 30.82 -12.13
N PRO A 110 8.79 31.15 -13.19
CA PRO A 110 7.50 30.52 -13.44
C PRO A 110 7.53 29.00 -13.61
N SER A 111 8.66 28.45 -14.09
CA SER A 111 8.86 26.99 -14.27
C SER A 111 9.45 26.29 -13.06
N SER A 112 9.68 26.99 -11.94
CA SER A 112 10.26 26.40 -10.74
C SER A 112 9.29 25.41 -10.10
N LYS A 113 9.65 24.12 -10.13
CA LYS A 113 8.90 23.06 -9.44
C LYS A 113 8.99 23.19 -7.93
N ASP A 114 10.13 23.66 -7.40
CA ASP A 114 10.32 23.85 -5.98
C ASP A 114 9.42 24.95 -5.42
N ALA A 115 9.34 26.11 -6.09
CA ALA A 115 8.42 27.18 -5.72
C ALA A 115 6.96 26.68 -5.68
N ASN A 116 6.53 25.92 -6.70
CA ASN A 116 5.19 25.35 -6.74
C ASN A 116 4.95 24.32 -5.63
N ARG A 117 5.94 23.49 -5.33
CA ARG A 117 5.88 22.52 -4.22
C ARG A 117 5.66 23.21 -2.87
N TYR A 118 6.42 24.28 -2.57
CA TYR A 118 6.22 25.06 -1.35
C TYR A 118 4.82 25.67 -1.29
N ILE A 119 4.33 26.26 -2.39
CA ILE A 119 2.97 26.82 -2.46
C ILE A 119 1.94 25.74 -2.15
N LEU A 120 2.02 24.57 -2.78
CA LEU A 120 1.10 23.43 -2.53
C LEU A 120 1.14 23.00 -1.06
N GLN A 121 2.33 22.80 -0.50
CA GLN A 121 2.49 22.37 0.90
C GLN A 121 1.90 23.38 1.89
N ILE A 122 2.16 24.67 1.69
CA ILE A 122 1.66 25.72 2.57
C ILE A 122 0.13 25.82 2.48
N LEU A 123 -0.43 25.85 1.26
CA LEU A 123 -1.87 25.95 1.05
C LEU A 123 -2.63 24.76 1.62
N ILE A 124 -2.09 23.54 1.45
CA ILE A 124 -2.67 22.32 2.02
C ILE A 124 -2.57 22.36 3.55
N GLY A 125 -1.39 22.69 4.08
CA GLY A 125 -1.16 22.75 5.53
C GLY A 125 -2.01 23.80 6.26
N THR A 126 -2.39 24.89 5.56
CA THR A 126 -3.26 25.96 6.08
C THR A 126 -4.74 25.80 5.69
N ASN A 127 -5.10 24.68 5.06
CA ASN A 127 -6.46 24.39 4.59
C ASN A 127 -7.04 25.46 3.63
N ARG A 128 -6.17 26.15 2.88
CA ARG A 128 -6.56 27.17 1.87
C ARG A 128 -6.85 26.51 0.51
N LEU A 129 -7.81 25.59 0.50
CA LEU A 129 -8.06 24.68 -0.62
C LEU A 129 -8.47 25.39 -1.91
N SER A 130 -9.26 26.48 -1.80
CA SER A 130 -9.74 27.24 -2.97
C SER A 130 -8.60 27.84 -3.82
N GLU A 131 -7.40 27.98 -3.27
CA GLU A 131 -6.24 28.54 -3.96
C GLU A 131 -5.36 27.48 -4.63
N LEU A 132 -5.70 26.18 -4.49
CA LEU A 132 -4.89 25.06 -5.01
C LEU A 132 -5.05 24.81 -6.51
N THR A 133 -6.14 25.27 -7.14
CA THR A 133 -6.43 24.95 -8.55
C THR A 133 -5.26 25.31 -9.48
N GLU A 134 -4.71 26.52 -9.40
CA GLU A 134 -3.62 26.95 -10.27
C GLU A 134 -2.27 26.27 -9.95
N PRO A 135 -1.85 26.11 -8.68
CA PRO A 135 -0.69 25.30 -8.33
C PRO A 135 -0.77 23.85 -8.80
N LEU A 136 -1.95 23.21 -8.73
CA LEU A 136 -2.15 21.84 -9.25
C LEU A 136 -2.02 21.77 -10.78
N LYS A 137 -2.57 22.75 -11.51
CA LYS A 137 -2.39 22.85 -12.96
C LYS A 137 -0.91 23.00 -13.34
N ARG A 138 -0.14 23.78 -12.57
CA ARG A 138 1.32 23.93 -12.79
C ARG A 138 2.08 22.64 -12.55
N GLU A 139 1.66 21.80 -11.60
CA GLU A 139 2.26 20.48 -11.37
C GLU A 139 2.19 19.61 -12.62
N LEU A 140 1.13 19.77 -13.41
CA LEU A 140 0.92 19.04 -14.66
C LEU A 140 1.57 19.75 -15.87
N GLN A 141 2.01 21.00 -15.74
CA GLN A 141 2.54 21.77 -16.84
C GLN A 141 3.85 21.18 -17.38
N GLY A 142 3.94 21.03 -18.69
CA GLY A 142 5.10 20.46 -19.36
C GLY A 142 5.21 18.93 -19.27
N LEU A 143 4.29 18.25 -18.55
CA LEU A 143 4.23 16.79 -18.51
C LEU A 143 3.39 16.25 -19.66
N SER A 144 3.80 15.10 -20.20
CA SER A 144 3.09 14.39 -21.26
C SER A 144 3.17 12.88 -21.08
N GLY A 145 2.35 12.15 -21.82
CA GLY A 145 2.34 10.68 -21.81
C GLY A 145 2.23 10.09 -20.40
N LYS A 146 3.07 9.12 -20.10
CA LYS A 146 3.06 8.37 -18.85
C LYS A 146 3.37 9.23 -17.61
N ASP A 147 4.24 10.25 -17.75
CA ASP A 147 4.60 11.12 -16.63
C ASP A 147 3.39 11.95 -16.17
N ARG A 148 2.59 12.44 -17.13
CA ARG A 148 1.35 13.16 -16.81
C ARG A 148 0.32 12.25 -16.13
N VAL A 149 0.08 11.07 -16.67
CA VAL A 149 -0.80 10.05 -16.06
C VAL A 149 -0.34 9.70 -14.65
N GLY A 150 0.96 9.42 -14.47
CA GLY A 150 1.55 9.10 -13.18
C GLY A 150 1.35 10.23 -12.15
N THR A 151 1.52 11.49 -12.58
CA THR A 151 1.30 12.65 -11.72
C THR A 151 -0.18 12.79 -11.35
N ILE A 152 -1.11 12.67 -12.30
CA ILE A 152 -2.56 12.69 -12.06
C ILE A 152 -2.95 11.65 -11.00
N ASN A 153 -2.43 10.43 -11.11
CA ASN A 153 -2.71 9.34 -10.17
C ASN A 153 -2.21 9.61 -8.75
N VAL A 154 -1.23 10.48 -8.57
CA VAL A 154 -0.67 10.85 -7.25
C VAL A 154 -1.41 12.03 -6.60
N LEU A 155 -2.04 12.92 -7.39
CA LEU A 155 -2.69 14.14 -6.86
C LEU A 155 -3.68 13.89 -5.70
N PRO A 156 -4.51 12.84 -5.68
CA PRO A 156 -5.40 12.58 -4.55
C PRO A 156 -4.69 12.41 -3.20
N ARG A 157 -3.42 11.99 -3.20
CA ARG A 157 -2.63 11.81 -1.98
C ARG A 157 -2.34 13.14 -1.27
N TYR A 158 -2.27 14.24 -1.99
CA TYR A 158 -2.06 15.57 -1.41
C TYR A 158 -3.18 15.97 -0.45
N PHE A 159 -4.37 15.40 -0.66
CA PHE A 159 -5.57 15.73 0.10
C PHE A 159 -5.92 14.72 1.23
N GLN A 160 -5.02 13.76 1.53
CA GLN A 160 -5.32 12.72 2.53
C GLN A 160 -5.68 13.28 3.91
N ARG A 161 -4.98 14.35 4.34
CA ARG A 161 -5.16 14.97 5.66
C ARG A 161 -6.12 16.15 5.67
N VAL A 162 -6.67 16.51 4.53
CA VAL A 162 -7.61 17.61 4.39
C VAL A 162 -8.96 17.23 5.01
N THR A 163 -9.56 18.13 5.76
CA THR A 163 -10.86 17.92 6.43
C THR A 163 -12.03 18.05 5.48
N ASP A 164 -12.07 19.11 4.66
CA ASP A 164 -13.12 19.32 3.68
C ASP A 164 -12.84 18.52 2.39
N LYS A 165 -13.24 17.25 2.41
CA LYS A 165 -13.06 16.35 1.27
C LYS A 165 -13.90 16.74 0.05
N ALA A 166 -15.06 17.36 0.26
CA ALA A 166 -15.94 17.77 -0.82
C ALA A 166 -15.33 18.93 -1.61
N LEU A 167 -14.85 19.95 -0.92
CA LEU A 167 -14.15 21.08 -1.56
C LEU A 167 -12.85 20.59 -2.25
N ALA A 168 -12.09 19.69 -1.59
CA ALA A 168 -10.89 19.13 -2.19
C ALA A 168 -11.18 18.38 -3.50
N ALA A 169 -12.28 17.62 -3.57
CA ALA A 169 -12.72 16.95 -4.80
C ALA A 169 -13.05 17.94 -5.91
N ALA A 170 -13.80 19.02 -5.60
CA ALA A 170 -14.16 20.06 -6.56
C ALA A 170 -12.93 20.80 -7.10
N VAL A 171 -11.97 21.12 -6.22
CA VAL A 171 -10.71 21.78 -6.60
C VAL A 171 -9.87 20.90 -7.52
N LEU A 172 -9.76 19.60 -7.21
CA LEU A 172 -9.03 18.66 -8.08
C LEU A 172 -9.71 18.52 -9.44
N GLU A 173 -11.04 18.38 -9.46
CA GLU A 173 -11.82 18.31 -10.71
C GLU A 173 -11.61 19.55 -11.58
N GLN A 174 -11.61 20.74 -10.98
CA GLN A 174 -11.33 21.99 -11.68
C GLN A 174 -9.87 22.07 -12.19
N ALA A 175 -8.92 21.55 -11.42
CA ALA A 175 -7.53 21.51 -11.85
C ALA A 175 -7.31 20.58 -13.05
N LEU A 176 -8.06 19.47 -13.11
CA LEU A 176 -7.99 18.47 -14.19
C LEU A 176 -8.96 18.72 -15.33
N ALA A 177 -9.69 19.86 -15.35
CA ALA A 177 -10.74 20.13 -16.34
C ALA A 177 -10.28 19.99 -17.80
N ALA A 178 -9.02 20.30 -18.10
CA ALA A 178 -8.46 20.14 -19.43
C ALA A 178 -8.14 18.68 -19.80
N ASP A 179 -7.90 17.83 -18.81
CA ASP A 179 -7.55 16.41 -18.98
C ASP A 179 -8.80 15.53 -19.08
N LEU A 180 -9.84 15.87 -18.34
CA LEU A 180 -11.07 15.07 -18.21
C LEU A 180 -11.69 14.64 -19.54
N PRO A 181 -11.78 15.48 -20.61
CA PRO A 181 -12.40 15.09 -21.88
C PRO A 181 -11.45 14.30 -22.79
N THR A 182 -10.18 14.18 -22.48
CA THR A 182 -9.20 13.56 -23.37
C THR A 182 -9.18 12.04 -23.24
N THR A 183 -9.00 11.32 -24.34
CA THR A 183 -8.89 9.86 -24.33
C THR A 183 -7.60 9.38 -23.66
N LEU A 184 -6.52 10.20 -23.72
CA LEU A 184 -5.21 9.83 -23.17
C LEU A 184 -5.10 10.02 -21.66
N TYR A 185 -5.65 11.10 -21.12
CA TYR A 185 -5.51 11.46 -19.70
C TYR A 185 -6.82 11.34 -18.93
N GLY A 186 -7.96 11.39 -19.63
CA GLY A 186 -9.29 11.40 -19.03
C GLY A 186 -9.59 10.17 -18.16
N PRO A 187 -9.20 8.95 -18.54
CA PRO A 187 -9.36 7.78 -17.65
C PRO A 187 -8.72 7.98 -16.29
N ALA A 188 -7.45 8.42 -16.24
CA ALA A 188 -6.73 8.72 -14.99
C ALA A 188 -7.33 9.92 -14.26
N ALA A 189 -7.68 10.99 -15.00
CA ALA A 189 -8.26 12.21 -14.42
C ALA A 189 -9.63 11.95 -13.76
N TRP A 190 -10.53 11.24 -14.45
CA TRP A 190 -11.81 10.84 -13.86
C TRP A 190 -11.62 9.91 -12.67
N SER A 191 -10.64 9.00 -12.71
CA SER A 191 -10.36 8.10 -11.61
C SER A 191 -9.82 8.86 -10.39
N ALA A 192 -8.94 9.84 -10.59
CA ALA A 192 -8.46 10.71 -9.52
C ALA A 192 -9.61 11.50 -8.85
N VAL A 193 -10.52 12.08 -9.66
CA VAL A 193 -11.73 12.76 -9.18
C VAL A 193 -12.63 11.77 -8.43
N GLY A 194 -12.81 10.56 -8.95
CA GLY A 194 -13.60 9.51 -8.30
C GLY A 194 -13.08 9.09 -6.95
N VAL A 195 -11.76 8.94 -6.79
CA VAL A 195 -11.11 8.66 -5.51
C VAL A 195 -11.39 9.77 -4.49
N MET A 196 -11.32 11.03 -4.92
CA MET A 196 -11.66 12.17 -4.04
C MET A 196 -13.13 12.17 -3.64
N ARG A 197 -14.03 11.82 -4.56
CA ARG A 197 -15.48 11.72 -4.31
C ARG A 197 -15.81 10.58 -3.35
N ILE A 198 -15.08 9.44 -3.40
CA ILE A 198 -15.16 8.37 -2.38
C ILE A 198 -14.78 8.94 -1.00
N GLY A 199 -13.65 9.62 -0.90
CA GLY A 199 -13.19 10.24 0.34
C GLY A 199 -14.17 11.27 0.93
N ALA A 200 -14.98 11.91 0.07
CA ALA A 200 -16.05 12.83 0.44
C ALA A 200 -17.40 12.14 0.74
N GLY A 201 -17.48 10.80 0.67
CA GLY A 201 -18.73 10.04 0.84
C GLY A 201 -19.70 10.11 -0.34
N ASN A 202 -19.28 10.73 -1.46
CA ASN A 202 -20.11 10.84 -2.66
C ASN A 202 -19.91 9.62 -3.57
N LEU A 203 -20.45 8.46 -3.16
CA LEU A 203 -20.35 7.21 -3.92
C LEU A 203 -21.04 7.27 -5.30
N PRO A 204 -22.23 7.89 -5.45
CA PRO A 204 -22.84 8.05 -6.78
C PRO A 204 -21.97 8.85 -7.73
N GLY A 205 -21.38 9.97 -7.28
CA GLY A 205 -20.47 10.77 -8.07
C GLY A 205 -19.17 10.05 -8.41
N ALA A 206 -18.66 9.18 -7.52
CA ALA A 206 -17.50 8.36 -7.80
C ALA A 206 -17.80 7.29 -8.87
N LEU A 207 -18.98 6.67 -8.83
CA LEU A 207 -19.42 5.73 -9.86
C LEU A 207 -19.57 6.42 -11.23
N GLU A 208 -20.14 7.62 -11.26
CA GLU A 208 -20.23 8.44 -12.48
C GLU A 208 -18.82 8.71 -13.05
N ALA A 209 -17.86 9.06 -12.19
CA ALA A 209 -16.47 9.28 -12.60
C ALA A 209 -15.86 8.01 -13.20
N ALA A 210 -16.05 6.85 -12.57
CA ALA A 210 -15.58 5.57 -13.11
C ALA A 210 -16.20 5.27 -14.49
N GLN A 211 -17.50 5.53 -14.66
CA GLN A 211 -18.20 5.34 -15.92
C GLN A 211 -17.68 6.27 -17.03
N ARG A 212 -17.46 7.55 -16.72
CA ARG A 212 -16.91 8.53 -17.66
C ARG A 212 -15.47 8.15 -18.08
N GLY A 213 -14.62 7.76 -17.14
CA GLY A 213 -13.27 7.30 -17.44
C GLY A 213 -13.26 6.04 -18.32
N ALA A 214 -14.07 5.04 -17.98
CA ALA A 214 -14.21 3.81 -18.76
C ALA A 214 -14.87 4.00 -20.13
N ALA A 215 -15.65 5.07 -20.32
CA ALA A 215 -16.23 5.42 -21.61
C ALA A 215 -15.18 6.02 -22.57
N LEU A 216 -14.16 6.69 -22.05
CA LEU A 216 -13.04 7.23 -22.84
C LEU A 216 -12.09 6.12 -23.29
N ASP A 217 -11.76 5.20 -22.39
CA ASP A 217 -10.99 3.99 -22.70
C ASP A 217 -11.41 2.84 -21.78
N ALA A 218 -12.03 1.83 -22.38
CA ALA A 218 -12.49 0.63 -21.66
C ALA A 218 -11.34 -0.29 -21.20
N ASN A 219 -10.14 -0.13 -21.76
CA ASN A 219 -8.94 -0.89 -21.41
C ASN A 219 -8.03 -0.14 -20.41
N ALA A 220 -8.39 1.07 -20.01
CA ALA A 220 -7.64 1.81 -18.99
C ALA A 220 -7.81 1.16 -17.61
N GLU A 221 -6.70 1.09 -16.88
CA GLU A 221 -6.65 0.44 -15.57
C GLU A 221 -7.36 1.25 -14.48
N GLU A 222 -7.19 2.58 -14.50
CA GLU A 222 -7.60 3.45 -13.43
C GLU A 222 -9.13 3.45 -13.20
N PRO A 223 -10.00 3.50 -14.21
CA PRO A 223 -11.44 3.37 -14.02
C PRO A 223 -11.86 2.00 -13.48
N ALA A 224 -11.16 0.92 -13.91
CA ALA A 224 -11.44 -0.43 -13.42
C ALA A 224 -11.06 -0.57 -11.93
N VAL A 225 -9.93 0.00 -11.54
CA VAL A 225 -9.48 0.05 -10.15
C VAL A 225 -10.43 0.90 -9.28
N LEU A 226 -10.85 2.07 -9.75
CA LEU A 226 -11.87 2.87 -9.05
C LEU A 226 -13.18 2.09 -8.88
N ALA A 227 -13.60 1.39 -9.93
CA ALA A 227 -14.81 0.57 -9.89
C ALA A 227 -14.70 -0.60 -8.91
N LEU A 228 -13.52 -1.24 -8.79
CA LEU A 228 -13.27 -2.27 -7.77
C LEU A 228 -13.47 -1.75 -6.34
N ASN A 229 -13.00 -0.55 -6.05
CA ASN A 229 -13.21 0.08 -4.74
C ASN A 229 -14.69 0.37 -4.44
N LEU A 230 -15.47 0.61 -5.48
CA LEU A 230 -16.91 0.85 -5.37
C LEU A 230 -17.72 -0.45 -5.25
N MET A 231 -17.19 -1.58 -5.72
CA MET A 231 -17.83 -2.89 -5.51
C MET A 231 -17.94 -3.25 -4.03
N ASP A 232 -16.92 -2.92 -3.22
CA ASP A 232 -16.95 -3.12 -1.76
C ASP A 232 -18.07 -2.32 -1.09
N ALA A 233 -18.44 -1.18 -1.67
CA ALA A 233 -19.58 -0.36 -1.25
C ALA A 233 -20.94 -0.85 -1.79
N LYS A 234 -21.01 -2.06 -2.37
CA LYS A 234 -22.22 -2.69 -2.92
C LYS A 234 -22.85 -1.94 -4.09
N ALA A 235 -22.05 -1.33 -4.96
CA ALA A 235 -22.50 -0.68 -6.18
C ALA A 235 -22.51 -1.66 -7.38
N PRO A 236 -23.63 -2.30 -7.76
CA PRO A 236 -23.67 -3.33 -8.83
C PRO A 236 -23.20 -2.80 -10.19
N ALA A 237 -23.44 -1.52 -10.47
CA ALA A 237 -23.02 -0.88 -11.71
C ALA A 237 -21.48 -0.78 -11.85
N ALA A 238 -20.75 -0.77 -10.72
CA ALA A 238 -19.30 -0.78 -10.73
C ALA A 238 -18.75 -2.12 -11.27
N GLU A 239 -19.40 -3.24 -10.94
CA GLU A 239 -19.00 -4.55 -11.45
C GLU A 239 -19.02 -4.62 -12.98
N ALA A 240 -19.96 -3.94 -13.63
CA ALA A 240 -20.05 -3.92 -15.09
C ALA A 240 -18.80 -3.28 -15.74
N ILE A 241 -18.25 -2.24 -15.13
CA ILE A 241 -17.01 -1.58 -15.57
C ILE A 241 -15.83 -2.54 -15.45
N VAL A 242 -15.69 -3.18 -14.28
CA VAL A 242 -14.62 -4.16 -14.04
C VAL A 242 -14.71 -5.32 -15.03
N ARG A 243 -15.88 -5.90 -15.21
CA ARG A 243 -16.09 -7.01 -16.14
C ARG A 243 -15.74 -6.62 -17.58
N LYS A 244 -16.10 -5.42 -18.01
CA LYS A 244 -15.76 -4.92 -19.35
C LYS A 244 -14.25 -4.80 -19.52
N TYR A 245 -13.54 -4.23 -18.56
CA TYR A 245 -12.07 -4.18 -18.56
C TYR A 245 -11.44 -5.59 -18.65
N LEU A 246 -11.98 -6.55 -17.87
CA LEU A 246 -11.46 -7.92 -17.80
C LEU A 246 -11.67 -8.75 -19.10
N THR A 247 -12.46 -8.26 -20.06
CA THR A 247 -12.58 -8.90 -21.40
C THR A 247 -11.41 -8.59 -22.32
N GLY A 248 -10.64 -7.53 -22.04
CA GLY A 248 -9.46 -7.13 -22.77
C GLY A 248 -8.17 -7.77 -22.26
N ASN A 249 -7.05 -7.12 -22.53
CA ASN A 249 -5.73 -7.50 -22.01
C ASN A 249 -5.55 -7.02 -20.57
N ALA A 250 -6.34 -7.58 -19.66
CA ALA A 250 -6.41 -7.16 -18.28
C ALA A 250 -5.18 -7.58 -17.46
N LEU A 251 -4.71 -6.70 -16.59
CA LEU A 251 -3.65 -7.02 -15.63
C LEU A 251 -4.12 -8.10 -14.64
N PRO A 252 -3.28 -9.11 -14.37
CA PRO A 252 -3.57 -10.16 -13.39
C PRO A 252 -3.91 -9.59 -12.00
N GLU A 253 -3.27 -8.49 -11.62
CA GLU A 253 -3.48 -7.79 -10.34
C GLU A 253 -4.91 -7.27 -10.21
N ILE A 254 -5.47 -6.69 -11.25
CA ILE A 254 -6.86 -6.19 -11.26
C ILE A 254 -7.84 -7.37 -11.27
N ARG A 255 -7.55 -8.42 -12.06
CA ARG A 255 -8.33 -9.66 -12.03
C ARG A 255 -8.32 -10.31 -10.64
N MET A 256 -7.17 -10.29 -9.95
CA MET A 256 -7.04 -10.75 -8.57
C MET A 256 -7.89 -9.91 -7.60
N GLY A 257 -7.87 -8.58 -7.75
CA GLY A 257 -8.74 -7.68 -6.98
C GLY A 257 -10.23 -8.01 -7.16
N TYR A 258 -10.65 -8.26 -8.42
CA TYR A 258 -12.02 -8.68 -8.71
C TYR A 258 -12.35 -10.03 -8.07
N GLY A 259 -11.44 -11.00 -8.13
CA GLY A 259 -11.60 -12.28 -7.45
C GLY A 259 -11.77 -12.12 -5.93
N ARG A 260 -10.99 -11.26 -5.28
CA ARG A 260 -11.13 -10.94 -3.86
C ARG A 260 -12.48 -10.28 -3.54
N ALA A 261 -12.93 -9.34 -4.37
CA ALA A 261 -14.26 -8.73 -4.22
C ALA A 261 -15.39 -9.77 -4.34
N LEU A 262 -15.27 -10.72 -5.27
CA LEU A 262 -16.20 -11.84 -5.40
C LEU A 262 -16.22 -12.75 -4.17
N ILE A 263 -15.06 -13.01 -3.55
CA ILE A 263 -14.95 -13.77 -2.30
C ILE A 263 -15.67 -13.03 -1.17
N GLY A 264 -15.44 -11.73 -1.03
CA GLY A 264 -16.14 -10.89 -0.05
C GLY A 264 -17.67 -10.89 -0.23
N ALA A 265 -18.13 -11.00 -1.48
CA ALA A 265 -19.53 -11.16 -1.83
C ALA A 265 -20.04 -12.64 -1.76
N GLN A 266 -19.24 -13.58 -1.24
CA GLN A 266 -19.52 -15.02 -1.16
C GLN A 266 -19.80 -15.70 -2.52
N ARG A 267 -19.34 -15.12 -3.62
CA ARG A 267 -19.48 -15.63 -4.98
C ARG A 267 -18.27 -16.52 -5.34
N PHE A 268 -18.06 -17.59 -4.57
CA PHE A 268 -16.84 -18.41 -4.60
C PHE A 268 -16.57 -19.07 -5.96
N ALA A 269 -17.59 -19.59 -6.64
CA ALA A 269 -17.43 -20.21 -7.95
C ALA A 269 -16.95 -19.21 -9.01
N ALA A 270 -17.48 -17.98 -9.00
CA ALA A 270 -17.02 -16.93 -9.89
C ALA A 270 -15.60 -16.48 -9.56
N ALA A 271 -15.23 -16.40 -8.28
CA ALA A 271 -13.87 -16.10 -7.84
C ALA A 271 -12.88 -17.18 -8.30
N LEU A 272 -13.23 -18.46 -8.14
CA LEU A 272 -12.42 -19.60 -8.60
C LEU A 272 -12.13 -19.50 -10.10
N THR A 273 -13.15 -19.16 -10.91
CA THR A 273 -12.97 -18.94 -12.34
C THR A 273 -11.94 -17.84 -12.63
N GLN A 274 -11.96 -16.72 -11.87
CA GLN A 274 -10.98 -15.65 -12.06
C GLN A 274 -9.56 -16.12 -11.71
N MET A 275 -9.37 -16.90 -10.64
CA MET A 275 -8.06 -17.45 -10.28
C MET A 275 -7.54 -18.40 -11.34
N GLN A 276 -8.39 -19.25 -11.90
CA GLN A 276 -8.04 -20.15 -13.00
C GLN A 276 -7.57 -19.39 -14.25
N LEU A 277 -8.25 -18.29 -14.59
CA LEU A 277 -7.85 -17.43 -15.70
C LEU A 277 -6.49 -16.77 -15.45
N ILE A 278 -6.21 -16.29 -14.24
CA ILE A 278 -4.88 -15.75 -13.89
C ILE A 278 -3.83 -16.84 -14.07
N ASN A 279 -4.03 -18.02 -13.48
CA ASN A 279 -3.05 -19.10 -13.54
C ASN A 279 -2.79 -19.60 -14.95
N THR A 280 -3.77 -19.46 -15.88
CA THR A 280 -3.61 -19.79 -17.29
C THR A 280 -2.80 -18.72 -18.02
N GLN A 281 -3.06 -17.44 -17.77
CA GLN A 281 -2.39 -16.32 -18.44
C GLN A 281 -0.99 -16.06 -17.87
N LYS A 282 -0.83 -16.20 -16.55
CA LYS A 282 0.39 -15.94 -15.80
C LYS A 282 0.64 -17.05 -14.77
N PRO A 283 1.20 -18.20 -15.17
CA PRO A 283 1.41 -19.36 -14.29
C PRO A 283 2.34 -19.10 -13.10
N ASP A 284 3.18 -18.08 -13.17
CA ASP A 284 4.11 -17.63 -12.13
C ASP A 284 3.49 -16.65 -11.12
N PHE A 285 2.20 -16.31 -11.26
CA PHE A 285 1.50 -15.44 -10.31
C PHE A 285 1.09 -16.25 -9.06
N ALA A 286 1.99 -16.33 -8.09
CA ALA A 286 1.88 -17.20 -6.93
C ALA A 286 0.57 -17.00 -6.15
N ASP A 287 0.19 -15.76 -5.84
CA ASP A 287 -0.98 -15.46 -5.01
C ASP A 287 -2.29 -16.07 -5.55
N ALA A 288 -2.41 -16.14 -6.88
CA ALA A 288 -3.61 -16.76 -7.48
C ALA A 288 -3.68 -18.26 -7.23
N TRP A 289 -2.55 -18.95 -7.13
CA TRP A 289 -2.50 -20.37 -6.80
C TRP A 289 -2.92 -20.64 -5.35
N LEU A 290 -2.50 -19.76 -4.41
CA LEU A 290 -2.90 -19.85 -3.00
C LEU A 290 -4.41 -19.66 -2.84
N VAL A 291 -4.96 -18.59 -3.43
CA VAL A 291 -6.40 -18.28 -3.35
C VAL A 291 -7.21 -19.38 -4.05
N ARG A 292 -6.75 -19.84 -5.21
CA ARG A 292 -7.37 -20.95 -5.93
C ARG A 292 -7.43 -22.23 -5.06
N GLY A 293 -6.30 -22.62 -4.47
CA GLY A 293 -6.26 -23.79 -3.60
C GLY A 293 -7.20 -23.67 -2.40
N SER A 294 -7.30 -22.48 -1.79
CA SER A 294 -8.23 -22.21 -0.70
C SER A 294 -9.70 -22.34 -1.12
N LEU A 295 -10.05 -21.89 -2.32
CA LEU A 295 -11.41 -22.00 -2.86
C LEU A 295 -11.76 -23.44 -3.27
N GLU A 296 -10.81 -24.17 -3.84
CA GLU A 296 -10.99 -25.57 -4.26
C GLU A 296 -11.26 -26.51 -3.08
N ILE A 297 -10.72 -26.22 -1.87
CA ILE A 297 -11.07 -26.97 -0.64
C ILE A 297 -12.55 -26.76 -0.28
N GLN A 298 -13.06 -25.54 -0.39
CA GLN A 298 -14.46 -25.22 -0.09
C GLN A 298 -15.43 -25.90 -1.08
N ASP A 299 -15.01 -26.02 -2.34
CA ASP A 299 -15.77 -26.72 -3.39
C ASP A 299 -15.61 -28.26 -3.35
N LYS A 300 -15.09 -28.81 -2.25
CA LYS A 300 -14.84 -30.23 -2.02
C LYS A 300 -13.94 -30.90 -3.06
N GLY A 301 -13.00 -30.15 -3.60
CA GLY A 301 -11.98 -30.62 -4.53
C GLY A 301 -10.58 -30.78 -3.91
N PRO A 302 -10.36 -31.66 -2.87
CA PRO A 302 -9.11 -31.71 -2.13
C PRO A 302 -7.89 -32.03 -3.01
N ALA A 303 -8.05 -32.85 -4.04
CA ALA A 303 -6.97 -33.19 -4.96
C ALA A 303 -6.56 -31.99 -5.87
N ALA A 304 -7.53 -31.19 -6.33
CA ALA A 304 -7.25 -29.97 -7.09
C ALA A 304 -6.58 -28.92 -6.19
N ALA A 305 -7.11 -28.74 -4.98
CA ALA A 305 -6.54 -27.85 -3.98
C ALA A 305 -5.09 -28.21 -3.64
N GLU A 306 -4.80 -29.48 -3.43
CA GLU A 306 -3.44 -29.97 -3.15
C GLU A 306 -2.47 -29.57 -4.28
N LYS A 307 -2.88 -29.76 -5.54
CA LYS A 307 -2.08 -29.38 -6.70
C LYS A 307 -1.82 -27.87 -6.74
N SER A 308 -2.86 -27.07 -6.52
CA SER A 308 -2.77 -25.60 -6.53
C SER A 308 -1.86 -25.09 -5.41
N LEU A 309 -1.99 -25.62 -4.18
CA LEU A 309 -1.17 -25.24 -3.05
C LEU A 309 0.29 -25.64 -3.19
N LYS A 310 0.56 -26.87 -3.74
CA LYS A 310 1.93 -27.29 -4.05
C LYS A 310 2.56 -26.41 -5.13
N GLN A 311 1.79 -26.03 -6.15
CA GLN A 311 2.26 -25.07 -7.16
C GLN A 311 2.58 -23.72 -6.56
N TYR A 312 1.75 -23.19 -5.65
CA TYR A 312 2.05 -21.98 -4.90
C TYR A 312 3.41 -22.08 -4.20
N LEU A 313 3.62 -23.12 -3.39
CA LEU A 313 4.86 -23.31 -2.64
C LEU A 313 6.09 -23.45 -3.55
N SER A 314 5.94 -24.06 -4.75
CA SER A 314 7.04 -24.19 -5.70
C SER A 314 7.48 -22.87 -6.34
N LEU A 315 6.64 -21.84 -6.30
CA LEU A 315 6.93 -20.48 -6.81
C LEU A 315 7.57 -19.58 -5.75
N LEU A 316 7.64 -20.04 -4.49
CA LEU A 316 8.27 -19.30 -3.41
C LEU A 316 9.80 -19.57 -3.37
N PRO A 317 10.59 -18.68 -2.75
CA PRO A 317 12.00 -18.95 -2.47
C PRO A 317 12.18 -20.25 -1.69
N ALA A 318 13.25 -21.01 -2.01
CA ALA A 318 13.52 -22.31 -1.39
C ALA A 318 13.77 -22.20 0.12
N GLU A 319 14.41 -21.12 0.55
CA GLU A 319 14.61 -20.78 1.96
C GLU A 319 13.65 -19.66 2.33
N GLN A 320 12.76 -19.97 3.29
CA GLN A 320 11.83 -18.98 3.86
C GLN A 320 12.38 -18.52 5.21
N ASP A 321 12.41 -17.22 5.43
CA ASP A 321 12.71 -16.66 6.76
C ASP A 321 11.56 -17.03 7.72
N PRO A 322 11.85 -17.71 8.85
CA PRO A 322 10.84 -18.02 9.86
C PRO A 322 10.14 -16.79 10.43
N ASN A 323 10.78 -15.63 10.36
CA ASN A 323 10.25 -14.36 10.85
C ASN A 323 9.65 -13.49 9.73
N ASP A 324 9.45 -14.04 8.53
CA ASP A 324 8.83 -13.32 7.42
C ASP A 324 7.34 -13.04 7.70
N GLU A 325 7.07 -11.82 8.15
CA GLU A 325 5.72 -11.32 8.42
C GLU A 325 5.06 -10.72 7.15
N THR A 326 5.70 -10.81 6.00
CA THR A 326 5.13 -10.36 4.73
C THR A 326 3.93 -11.21 4.31
N GLU A 327 3.21 -10.75 3.29
CA GLU A 327 2.13 -11.57 2.70
C GLU A 327 2.65 -12.94 2.22
N THR A 328 3.90 -13.00 1.74
CA THR A 328 4.52 -14.24 1.26
C THR A 328 4.73 -15.23 2.40
N GLY A 329 5.30 -14.80 3.52
CA GLY A 329 5.50 -15.66 4.70
C GLY A 329 4.17 -16.16 5.27
N ARG A 330 3.19 -15.27 5.44
CA ARG A 330 1.83 -15.65 5.87
C ARG A 330 1.14 -16.60 4.88
N GLY A 331 1.33 -16.37 3.59
CA GLY A 331 0.79 -17.24 2.54
C GLY A 331 1.37 -18.65 2.60
N ALA A 332 2.68 -18.78 2.85
CA ALA A 332 3.33 -20.08 3.00
C ALA A 332 2.78 -20.86 4.21
N VAL A 333 2.63 -20.20 5.35
CA VAL A 333 1.99 -20.80 6.55
C VAL A 333 0.58 -21.28 6.22
N GLN A 334 -0.22 -20.44 5.57
CA GLN A 334 -1.57 -20.81 5.15
C GLN A 334 -1.57 -22.02 4.23
N ALA A 335 -0.69 -22.08 3.23
CA ALA A 335 -0.59 -23.19 2.29
C ALA A 335 -0.25 -24.50 3.02
N TYR A 336 0.72 -24.50 3.93
CA TYR A 336 1.06 -25.69 4.72
C TYR A 336 -0.09 -26.14 5.62
N LEU A 337 -0.82 -25.22 6.26
CA LEU A 337 -2.00 -25.56 7.09
C LEU A 337 -3.11 -26.20 6.26
N LEU A 338 -3.37 -25.67 5.06
CA LEU A 338 -4.40 -26.23 4.17
C LEU A 338 -3.97 -27.58 3.60
N LEU A 339 -2.70 -27.77 3.22
CA LEU A 339 -2.16 -29.05 2.79
C LEU A 339 -2.22 -30.11 3.92
N ALA A 340 -1.89 -29.70 5.15
CA ALA A 340 -2.05 -30.59 6.32
C ALA A 340 -3.52 -31.00 6.53
N GLN A 341 -4.45 -30.06 6.37
CA GLN A 341 -5.88 -30.38 6.42
C GLN A 341 -6.30 -31.38 5.33
N ILE A 342 -5.81 -31.24 4.10
CA ILE A 342 -6.08 -32.17 3.01
C ILE A 342 -5.50 -33.54 3.33
N ALA A 343 -4.29 -33.62 3.86
CA ALA A 343 -3.66 -34.87 4.26
C ALA A 343 -4.46 -35.59 5.36
N GLU A 344 -4.99 -34.83 6.34
CA GLU A 344 -5.90 -35.36 7.36
C GLU A 344 -7.19 -35.95 6.76
N LEU A 345 -7.83 -35.22 5.84
CA LEU A 345 -9.04 -35.67 5.16
C LEU A 345 -8.80 -36.96 4.33
N ASN A 346 -7.58 -37.10 3.81
CA ASN A 346 -7.15 -38.28 3.07
C ASN A 346 -6.66 -39.44 3.97
N GLY A 347 -6.77 -39.32 5.30
CA GLY A 347 -6.33 -40.35 6.24
C GLY A 347 -4.83 -40.53 6.36
N LYS A 348 -4.05 -39.46 6.09
CA LYS A 348 -2.57 -39.44 6.10
C LYS A 348 -2.02 -38.55 7.20
N PRO A 349 -2.16 -38.93 8.48
CA PRO A 349 -1.78 -38.07 9.60
C PRO A 349 -0.28 -37.79 9.68
N ASP A 350 0.57 -38.73 9.23
CA ASP A 350 2.02 -38.51 9.21
C ASP A 350 2.45 -37.46 8.17
N GLU A 351 1.81 -37.47 6.99
CA GLU A 351 2.02 -36.43 5.97
C GLU A 351 1.54 -35.06 6.51
N ALA A 352 0.39 -35.01 7.17
CA ALA A 352 -0.12 -33.81 7.82
C ALA A 352 0.86 -33.25 8.85
N ASN A 353 1.40 -34.11 9.72
CA ASN A 353 2.38 -33.70 10.73
C ASN A 353 3.68 -33.18 10.08
N ALA A 354 4.17 -33.84 9.02
CA ALA A 354 5.36 -33.40 8.28
C ALA A 354 5.16 -32.00 7.64
N LEU A 355 3.97 -31.73 7.10
CA LEU A 355 3.62 -30.43 6.54
C LEU A 355 3.56 -29.34 7.63
N LEU A 356 2.98 -29.63 8.77
CA LEU A 356 2.93 -28.71 9.93
C LEU A 356 4.34 -28.39 10.46
N GLN A 357 5.28 -29.35 10.43
CA GLN A 357 6.67 -29.12 10.83
C GLN A 357 7.44 -28.15 9.91
N ARG A 358 6.96 -27.93 8.69
CA ARG A 358 7.54 -26.91 7.78
C ARG A 358 7.24 -25.48 8.21
N ILE A 359 6.21 -25.28 9.04
CA ILE A 359 5.86 -23.97 9.56
C ILE A 359 6.79 -23.66 10.74
N LYS A 360 7.72 -22.75 10.52
CA LYS A 360 8.71 -22.33 11.52
C LYS A 360 8.42 -20.95 12.09
N SER A 361 7.32 -20.30 11.67
CA SER A 361 6.92 -19.00 12.18
C SER A 361 6.72 -19.03 13.69
N PRO A 362 7.46 -18.21 14.45
CA PRO A 362 7.31 -18.16 15.90
C PRO A 362 5.91 -17.70 16.34
N GLN A 363 5.25 -16.87 15.55
CA GLN A 363 3.91 -16.36 15.82
C GLN A 363 2.83 -17.44 15.66
N ASP A 364 3.07 -18.41 14.79
CA ASP A 364 2.16 -19.53 14.53
C ASP A 364 2.46 -20.76 15.38
N ALA A 365 3.52 -20.73 16.21
CA ALA A 365 4.03 -21.89 16.94
C ALA A 365 2.95 -22.57 17.83
N LEU A 366 2.15 -21.80 18.56
CA LEU A 366 1.07 -22.34 19.37
C LEU A 366 -0.01 -22.99 18.50
N ARG A 367 -0.47 -22.29 17.45
CA ARG A 367 -1.49 -22.81 16.51
C ARG A 367 -1.06 -24.11 15.84
N VAL A 368 0.20 -24.18 15.42
CA VAL A 368 0.79 -25.39 14.83
C VAL A 368 0.87 -26.51 15.86
N THR A 369 1.30 -26.21 17.10
CA THR A 369 1.40 -27.19 18.18
C THR A 369 0.02 -27.75 18.55
N VAL A 370 -1.00 -26.91 18.68
CA VAL A 370 -2.39 -27.32 18.91
C VAL A 370 -2.87 -28.26 17.81
N ARG A 371 -2.61 -27.94 16.54
CA ARG A 371 -3.02 -28.78 15.42
C ARG A 371 -2.31 -30.13 15.43
N ARG A 372 -1.01 -30.15 15.70
CA ARG A 372 -0.22 -31.39 15.83
C ARG A 372 -0.67 -32.25 17.02
N ALA A 373 -0.95 -31.63 18.15
CA ALA A 373 -1.49 -32.33 19.32
C ALA A 373 -2.83 -33.00 19.03
N THR A 374 -3.72 -32.31 18.29
CA THR A 374 -4.99 -32.91 17.85
C THR A 374 -4.76 -34.17 16.99
N LEU A 375 -3.76 -34.12 16.07
CA LEU A 375 -3.39 -35.29 15.27
C LEU A 375 -2.83 -36.43 16.10
N MET A 376 -1.95 -36.14 17.09
CA MET A 376 -1.39 -37.13 18.02
C MET A 376 -2.53 -37.84 18.84
N ALA A 377 -3.47 -37.02 19.32
CA ALA A 377 -4.61 -37.58 20.08
C ALA A 377 -5.47 -38.51 19.21
N ARG A 378 -5.72 -38.17 17.94
CA ARG A 378 -6.44 -39.06 17.00
C ARG A 378 -5.69 -40.34 16.71
N GLN A 379 -4.37 -40.37 16.88
CA GLN A 379 -3.54 -41.58 16.78
C GLN A 379 -3.48 -42.38 18.12
N GLY A 380 -4.26 -42.00 19.12
CA GLY A 380 -4.27 -42.63 20.44
C GLY A 380 -3.17 -42.15 21.40
N LYS A 381 -2.41 -41.12 21.05
CA LYS A 381 -1.32 -40.55 21.83
C LYS A 381 -1.76 -39.32 22.62
N LEU A 382 -2.81 -39.50 23.45
CA LEU A 382 -3.43 -38.39 24.17
C LEU A 382 -2.46 -37.69 25.13
N ASP A 383 -1.67 -38.43 25.89
CA ASP A 383 -0.76 -37.89 26.89
C ASP A 383 0.38 -37.11 26.23
N GLU A 384 0.91 -37.59 25.09
CA GLU A 384 1.92 -36.87 24.29
C GLU A 384 1.33 -35.56 23.73
N ALA A 385 0.07 -35.60 23.27
CA ALA A 385 -0.64 -34.43 22.77
C ALA A 385 -0.80 -33.34 23.83
N ARG A 386 -1.22 -33.75 25.05
CA ARG A 386 -1.35 -32.84 26.19
C ARG A 386 -0.01 -32.26 26.61
N ALA A 387 1.04 -33.06 26.66
CA ALA A 387 2.39 -32.61 26.97
C ALA A 387 2.89 -31.59 25.94
N ALA A 388 2.62 -31.80 24.65
CA ALA A 388 2.97 -30.87 23.60
C ALA A 388 2.27 -29.50 23.76
N ILE A 389 0.96 -29.49 24.11
CA ILE A 389 0.23 -28.24 24.35
C ILE A 389 0.80 -27.49 25.56
N ARG A 390 1.04 -28.16 26.68
CA ARG A 390 1.59 -27.56 27.90
C ARG A 390 2.94 -26.93 27.68
N ASN A 391 3.82 -27.61 26.92
CA ASN A 391 5.17 -27.17 26.64
C ASN A 391 5.26 -26.16 25.47
N ALA A 392 4.15 -25.82 24.81
CA ALA A 392 4.15 -24.82 23.76
C ALA A 392 4.58 -23.46 24.31
N PRO A 393 5.39 -22.68 23.55
CA PRO A 393 5.82 -21.36 23.99
C PRO A 393 4.66 -20.39 24.09
N GLU A 394 4.66 -19.56 25.11
CA GLU A 394 3.73 -18.45 25.31
C GLU A 394 4.39 -17.16 24.85
N ARG A 395 3.77 -16.47 23.90
CA ARG A 395 4.28 -15.23 23.31
C ARG A 395 3.30 -14.08 23.40
N GLN A 396 2.00 -14.41 23.48
CA GLN A 396 0.91 -13.45 23.60
C GLN A 396 0.21 -13.64 24.95
N ALA A 397 -0.42 -12.58 25.44
CA ALA A 397 -1.09 -12.60 26.75
C ALA A 397 -2.15 -13.71 26.88
N ASP A 398 -2.80 -14.06 25.75
CA ASP A 398 -3.86 -15.08 25.72
C ASP A 398 -3.36 -16.50 25.44
N ASP A 399 -2.05 -16.72 25.24
CA ASP A 399 -1.54 -18.05 24.87
C ASP A 399 -1.74 -19.08 25.99
N ALA A 400 -1.49 -18.70 27.25
CA ALA A 400 -1.70 -19.57 28.40
C ALA A 400 -3.17 -20.05 28.49
N ARG A 401 -4.11 -19.14 28.27
CA ARG A 401 -5.54 -19.42 28.24
C ARG A 401 -5.93 -20.32 27.06
N THR A 402 -5.39 -20.04 25.89
CA THR A 402 -5.60 -20.88 24.69
C THR A 402 -5.09 -22.29 24.88
N LYS A 403 -3.94 -22.49 25.51
CA LYS A 403 -3.39 -23.81 25.86
C LYS A 403 -4.33 -24.57 26.78
N LEU A 404 -4.77 -23.92 27.87
CA LEU A 404 -5.65 -24.50 28.85
C LEU A 404 -7.00 -24.90 28.25
N ALA A 405 -7.64 -23.99 27.51
CA ALA A 405 -8.90 -24.26 26.81
C ALA A 405 -8.77 -25.42 25.81
N THR A 406 -7.66 -25.46 25.08
CA THR A 406 -7.39 -26.53 24.11
C THR A 406 -7.20 -27.90 24.83
N GLU A 407 -6.48 -27.93 25.95
CA GLU A 407 -6.29 -29.17 26.72
C GLU A 407 -7.61 -29.67 27.31
N ILE A 408 -8.43 -28.76 27.85
CA ILE A 408 -9.77 -29.10 28.35
C ILE A 408 -10.65 -29.70 27.24
N GLN A 409 -10.67 -29.05 26.07
CA GLN A 409 -11.44 -29.52 24.93
C GLN A 409 -10.95 -30.90 24.46
N LEU A 410 -9.65 -31.13 24.40
CA LEU A 410 -9.04 -32.39 24.01
C LEU A 410 -9.47 -33.52 24.97
N LEU A 411 -9.41 -33.27 26.28
CA LEU A 411 -9.87 -34.26 27.29
C LEU A 411 -11.36 -34.57 27.15
N ARG A 412 -12.20 -33.59 26.88
CA ARG A 412 -13.66 -33.81 26.66
C ARG A 412 -13.89 -34.64 25.41
N ASP A 413 -13.21 -34.37 24.30
CA ASP A 413 -13.36 -35.11 23.05
C ASP A 413 -12.99 -36.59 23.20
N TYR A 414 -12.00 -36.89 24.08
CA TYR A 414 -11.56 -38.24 24.39
C TYR A 414 -12.18 -38.83 25.67
N LYS A 415 -13.30 -38.24 26.15
CA LYS A 415 -14.11 -38.73 27.28
C LYS A 415 -13.37 -38.78 28.64
N GLN A 416 -12.29 -38.04 28.79
CA GLN A 416 -11.53 -37.87 30.05
C GLN A 416 -12.18 -36.76 30.91
N MET A 417 -13.49 -36.95 31.25
CA MET A 417 -14.32 -35.92 31.89
C MET A 417 -13.82 -35.49 33.25
N SER A 418 -13.32 -36.44 34.06
CA SER A 418 -12.79 -36.12 35.40
C SER A 418 -11.60 -35.17 35.35
N GLU A 419 -10.66 -35.41 34.43
CA GLU A 419 -9.48 -34.58 34.27
C GLU A 419 -9.86 -33.24 33.65
N ALA A 420 -10.76 -33.21 32.65
CA ALA A 420 -11.27 -32.00 32.08
C ALA A 420 -11.93 -31.10 33.13
N TYR A 421 -12.74 -31.69 34.04
CA TYR A 421 -13.38 -30.95 35.13
C TYR A 421 -12.37 -30.38 36.14
N THR A 422 -11.32 -31.16 36.48
CA THR A 422 -10.24 -30.69 37.35
C THR A 422 -9.51 -29.47 36.74
N LEU A 423 -9.16 -29.55 35.45
CA LEU A 423 -8.53 -28.44 34.76
C LEU A 423 -9.46 -27.22 34.66
N LEU A 424 -10.75 -27.44 34.37
CA LEU A 424 -11.73 -26.36 34.31
C LEU A 424 -11.87 -25.65 35.67
N THR A 425 -11.88 -26.38 36.77
CA THR A 425 -11.94 -25.81 38.12
C THR A 425 -10.70 -24.95 38.40
N THR A 426 -9.53 -25.43 37.99
CA THR A 426 -8.27 -24.66 38.11
C THR A 426 -8.32 -23.41 37.24
N ALA A 427 -8.88 -23.50 36.02
CA ALA A 427 -9.04 -22.39 35.11
C ALA A 427 -9.90 -21.27 35.71
N VAL A 428 -11.06 -21.62 36.28
CA VAL A 428 -11.96 -20.66 36.93
C VAL A 428 -11.28 -19.96 38.11
N GLN A 429 -10.45 -20.68 38.87
CA GLN A 429 -9.69 -20.07 39.95
C GLN A 429 -8.59 -19.11 39.45
N THR A 430 -7.98 -19.42 38.31
CA THR A 430 -6.90 -18.63 37.75
C THR A 430 -7.41 -17.39 36.97
N TYR A 431 -8.55 -17.51 36.34
CA TYR A 431 -9.20 -16.51 35.51
C TYR A 431 -10.66 -16.29 35.92
N PRO A 432 -10.93 -15.72 37.12
CA PRO A 432 -12.29 -15.62 37.69
C PRO A 432 -13.27 -14.77 36.90
N ASP A 433 -12.74 -13.79 36.12
CA ASP A 433 -13.54 -12.89 35.30
C ASP A 433 -13.80 -13.39 33.87
N ASP A 434 -13.31 -14.58 33.53
CA ASP A 434 -13.50 -15.18 32.22
C ASP A 434 -14.77 -16.00 32.14
N ASN A 435 -15.77 -15.51 31.40
CA ASN A 435 -17.08 -16.16 31.23
C ASN A 435 -17.12 -17.12 30.02
N THR A 436 -16.00 -17.37 29.33
CA THR A 436 -15.92 -18.33 28.21
C THR A 436 -15.34 -19.65 28.63
#